data_5d1efa07579d4e8a3b9856b37d9f79fa
#
_entry.id   5d1efa07579d4e8a3b9856b37d9f79fa
#
_cell.length_a   1.000
_cell.length_b   1.000
_cell.length_c   1.000
_cell.angle_alpha   90.00
_cell.angle_beta   90.00
_cell.angle_gamma   90.00
#
_symmetry.space_group_name_H-M   'P 1'
#
loop_
_entity.id
_entity.type
_entity.pdbx_description
1 polymer ?
#
loop_
_entity_poly.entity_id
_entity_poly.type
_entity_poly.pdbx_seq_one_letter_code
_entity_poly.pdbx_strand_id
1 'polypeptide(L)'
;MIRYLMCILLLLSVVISGCGKTDKITETAAETQNYTVHDIRGKKITFAKKPERIASSFVYADEILLDLVDHQKIVGLSKWVHDPGLSMGHKQAEDVPGIVENNLESVIALKPDLFFIADTAKKEYIDSLEDAGIKVYVFKYISRLDEIPDLVKGIGEAVGEKEKAETLIKTMNIKINAVKTKVAAIPQKQRKTGMLFLRFGAIGGAGCIYNDILSTAGIEDCYQQARPA
;
A
#
# COMPACT_ATOMS: atom_id res chain seq x y z
N MET A 1 -61.63 -0.53 -54.10
CA MET A 1 -60.79 -1.36 -53.18
C MET A 1 -59.35 -0.91 -53.16
N ILE A 2 -58.67 -0.57 -54.22
CA ILE A 2 -57.25 -0.16 -54.28
C ILE A 2 -56.95 1.13 -53.49
N ARG A 3 -57.91 2.09 -53.44
CA ARG A 3 -57.71 3.38 -52.71
C ARG A 3 -57.66 3.20 -51.17
N TYR A 4 -58.36 2.20 -50.64
CA TYR A 4 -58.33 1.90 -49.19
C TYR A 4 -57.07 1.12 -48.79
N LEU A 5 -56.53 0.31 -49.71
CA LEU A 5 -55.29 -0.41 -49.49
C LEU A 5 -54.08 0.54 -49.38
N MET A 6 -54.05 1.63 -50.17
CA MET A 6 -53.02 2.65 -50.12
C MET A 6 -53.06 3.50 -48.82
N CYS A 7 -54.26 3.78 -48.30
CA CYS A 7 -54.41 4.50 -47.05
C CYS A 7 -53.98 3.65 -45.83
N ILE A 8 -54.21 2.33 -45.89
CA ILE A 8 -53.76 1.41 -44.80
C ILE A 8 -52.24 1.25 -44.83
N LEU A 9 -51.61 1.26 -46.01
CA LEU A 9 -50.12 1.22 -46.09
C LEU A 9 -49.48 2.52 -45.63
N LEU A 10 -50.13 3.68 -45.77
CA LEU A 10 -49.60 4.97 -45.27
C LEU A 10 -49.77 5.14 -43.73
N LEU A 11 -50.79 4.48 -43.17
CA LEU A 11 -50.99 4.49 -41.70
C LEU A 11 -50.05 3.52 -40.92
N LEU A 12 -49.52 2.51 -41.64
CA LEU A 12 -48.59 1.56 -41.01
C LEU A 12 -47.13 2.07 -40.96
N SER A 13 -46.79 3.17 -41.64
CA SER A 13 -45.46 3.76 -41.69
C SER A 13 -45.16 4.75 -40.55
N VAL A 14 -46.15 5.10 -39.73
CA VAL A 14 -45.98 6.10 -38.64
C VAL A 14 -45.70 5.49 -37.26
N VAL A 15 -45.77 4.17 -37.12
CA VAL A 15 -45.61 3.50 -35.80
C VAL A 15 -44.20 2.95 -35.55
N ILE A 16 -43.23 3.14 -36.46
CA ILE A 16 -41.84 2.67 -36.29
C ILE A 16 -40.88 3.83 -35.97
N SER A 17 -41.40 4.93 -35.42
CA SER A 17 -40.53 5.95 -34.75
C SER A 17 -40.61 5.77 -33.25
N GLY A 18 -40.38 4.55 -32.79
CA GLY A 18 -40.01 4.27 -31.40
C GLY A 18 -38.59 4.80 -31.16
N CYS A 19 -38.52 5.94 -30.50
CA CYS A 19 -37.28 6.39 -29.87
C CYS A 19 -36.77 5.31 -28.90
N GLY A 20 -36.01 4.38 -29.41
CA GLY A 20 -35.09 3.60 -28.59
C GLY A 20 -34.07 4.57 -28.01
N LYS A 21 -34.28 5.02 -26.77
CA LYS A 21 -33.20 5.48 -25.96
C LYS A 21 -32.25 4.30 -25.85
N THR A 22 -31.23 4.30 -26.69
CA THR A 22 -30.00 3.57 -26.40
C THR A 22 -29.44 4.25 -25.18
N ASP A 23 -29.66 3.68 -24.01
CA ASP A 23 -28.83 3.95 -22.87
C ASP A 23 -27.41 3.59 -23.34
N LYS A 24 -26.70 4.60 -23.83
CA LYS A 24 -25.25 4.54 -23.86
C LYS A 24 -24.87 4.26 -22.42
N ILE A 25 -24.49 3.03 -22.16
CA ILE A 25 -23.61 2.72 -21.04
C ILE A 25 -22.44 3.67 -21.26
N THR A 26 -22.50 4.80 -20.59
CA THR A 26 -21.36 5.67 -20.43
C THR A 26 -20.37 4.80 -19.66
N GLU A 27 -19.49 4.09 -20.37
CA GLU A 27 -18.22 3.71 -19.79
C GLU A 27 -17.72 5.01 -19.18
N THR A 28 -17.79 5.08 -17.88
CA THR A 28 -17.16 6.15 -17.10
C THR A 28 -15.69 6.03 -17.46
N ALA A 29 -15.28 6.81 -18.47
CA ALA A 29 -13.87 7.04 -18.73
C ALA A 29 -13.33 7.47 -17.37
N ALA A 30 -12.55 6.60 -16.74
CA ALA A 30 -11.82 6.92 -15.54
C ALA A 30 -11.08 8.21 -15.89
N GLU A 31 -11.53 9.33 -15.31
CA GLU A 31 -10.91 10.63 -15.51
C GLU A 31 -9.43 10.42 -15.19
N THR A 32 -8.60 10.55 -16.22
CA THR A 32 -7.14 10.58 -16.10
C THR A 32 -6.78 11.89 -15.41
N GLN A 33 -7.07 11.96 -14.13
CA GLN A 33 -6.76 13.10 -13.32
C GLN A 33 -5.27 13.01 -12.95
N ASN A 34 -4.46 13.83 -13.63
CA ASN A 34 -3.07 14.00 -13.24
C ASN A 34 -3.00 14.32 -11.74
N TYR A 35 -2.25 13.56 -10.99
CA TYR A 35 -2.02 13.84 -9.59
C TYR A 35 -0.52 13.85 -9.27
N THR A 36 -0.20 14.49 -8.16
CA THR A 36 1.17 14.67 -7.71
C THR A 36 1.29 14.32 -6.26
N VAL A 37 2.32 13.58 -5.91
CA VAL A 37 2.70 13.27 -4.55
C VAL A 37 4.13 13.75 -4.27
N HIS A 38 4.49 13.87 -3.00
CA HIS A 38 5.85 14.16 -2.57
C HIS A 38 6.34 13.00 -1.70
N ASP A 39 7.52 12.53 -1.96
CA ASP A 39 8.17 11.52 -1.12
C ASP A 39 8.84 12.17 0.11
N ILE A 40 9.44 11.35 0.97
CA ILE A 40 10.08 11.86 2.20
C ILE A 40 11.24 12.83 1.92
N ARG A 41 11.84 12.80 0.73
CA ARG A 41 12.89 13.73 0.29
C ARG A 41 12.33 15.08 -0.15
N GLY A 42 10.98 15.22 -0.19
CA GLY A 42 10.30 16.36 -0.80
C GLY A 42 10.30 16.32 -2.33
N LYS A 43 10.74 15.23 -2.95
CA LYS A 43 10.74 15.06 -4.40
C LYS A 43 9.31 14.95 -4.92
N LYS A 44 8.99 15.77 -5.91
CA LYS A 44 7.71 15.76 -6.60
C LYS A 44 7.66 14.63 -7.62
N ILE A 45 6.64 13.76 -7.50
CA ILE A 45 6.36 12.66 -8.42
C ILE A 45 4.98 12.88 -9.03
N THR A 46 4.92 13.01 -10.36
CA THR A 46 3.66 13.27 -11.08
C THR A 46 3.23 12.04 -11.87
N PHE A 47 1.95 11.72 -11.76
CA PHE A 47 1.31 10.61 -12.44
C PHE A 47 0.24 11.14 -13.39
N ALA A 48 0.29 10.72 -14.66
CA ALA A 48 -0.78 10.99 -15.63
C ALA A 48 -1.98 10.03 -15.45
N LYS A 49 -1.76 8.88 -14.85
CA LYS A 49 -2.74 7.85 -14.49
C LYS A 49 -2.22 7.07 -13.30
N LYS A 50 -3.09 6.28 -12.64
CA LYS A 50 -2.65 5.38 -11.57
C LYS A 50 -1.57 4.42 -12.06
N PRO A 51 -0.57 4.07 -11.24
CA PRO A 51 0.44 3.08 -11.59
C PRO A 51 -0.19 1.73 -11.90
N GLU A 52 0.35 1.05 -12.91
CA GLU A 52 -0.10 -0.27 -13.35
C GLU A 52 0.95 -1.36 -13.13
N ARG A 53 2.18 -0.96 -12.82
CA ARG A 53 3.31 -1.86 -12.60
C ARG A 53 4.08 -1.41 -11.36
N ILE A 54 3.65 -1.90 -10.21
CA ILE A 54 4.14 -1.46 -8.91
C ILE A 54 5.11 -2.51 -8.37
N ALA A 55 6.23 -2.05 -7.81
CA ALA A 55 7.14 -2.94 -7.08
C ALA A 55 7.64 -2.29 -5.79
N SER A 56 8.09 -3.10 -4.85
CA SER A 56 8.63 -2.66 -3.57
C SER A 56 9.78 -3.55 -3.10
N SER A 57 10.74 -2.96 -2.40
CA SER A 57 11.89 -3.66 -1.84
C SER A 57 11.82 -3.85 -0.32
N PHE A 58 10.71 -3.52 0.30
CA PHE A 58 10.61 -3.49 1.75
C PHE A 58 9.29 -4.05 2.27
N VAL A 59 9.35 -4.97 3.22
CA VAL A 59 8.19 -5.72 3.73
C VAL A 59 7.02 -4.84 4.21
N TYR A 60 7.29 -3.68 4.80
CA TYR A 60 6.22 -2.76 5.24
C TYR A 60 5.40 -2.23 4.06
N ALA A 61 6.11 -1.82 3.01
CA ALA A 61 5.45 -1.33 1.80
C ALA A 61 4.76 -2.48 1.05
N ASP A 62 5.36 -3.68 1.06
CA ASP A 62 4.78 -4.88 0.45
C ASP A 62 3.41 -5.19 1.06
N GLU A 63 3.32 -5.27 2.39
CA GLU A 63 2.06 -5.57 3.09
C GLU A 63 1.00 -4.49 2.86
N ILE A 64 1.39 -3.21 2.85
CA ILE A 64 0.47 -2.10 2.55
C ILE A 64 -0.03 -2.18 1.11
N LEU A 65 0.85 -2.49 0.15
CA LEU A 65 0.47 -2.65 -1.25
C LEU A 65 -0.50 -3.81 -1.46
N LEU A 66 -0.28 -4.95 -0.81
CA LEU A 66 -1.18 -6.10 -0.85
C LEU A 66 -2.60 -5.77 -0.34
N ASP A 67 -2.72 -4.87 0.63
CA ASP A 67 -4.02 -4.42 1.15
C ASP A 67 -4.69 -3.35 0.28
N LEU A 68 -3.91 -2.51 -0.43
CA LEU A 68 -4.44 -1.34 -1.14
C LEU A 68 -4.67 -1.58 -2.63
N VAL A 69 -3.82 -2.40 -3.28
CA VAL A 69 -3.74 -2.49 -4.74
C VAL A 69 -4.20 -3.86 -5.22
N ASP A 70 -4.77 -3.91 -6.43
CA ASP A 70 -5.00 -5.17 -7.12
C ASP A 70 -3.65 -5.87 -7.35
N HIS A 71 -3.52 -7.12 -6.91
CA HIS A 71 -2.28 -7.89 -7.01
C HIS A 71 -1.77 -8.03 -8.44
N GLN A 72 -2.65 -7.96 -9.45
CA GLN A 72 -2.25 -7.98 -10.86
C GLN A 72 -1.41 -6.75 -11.28
N LYS A 73 -1.48 -5.66 -10.51
CA LYS A 73 -0.67 -4.46 -10.72
C LYS A 73 0.65 -4.50 -9.96
N ILE A 74 0.85 -5.46 -9.08
CA ILE A 74 2.08 -5.63 -8.33
C ILE A 74 2.98 -6.59 -9.11
N VAL A 75 4.07 -6.07 -9.65
CA VAL A 75 4.99 -6.84 -10.50
C VAL A 75 6.16 -7.44 -9.72
N GLY A 76 6.37 -7.00 -8.49
CA GLY A 76 7.41 -7.57 -7.64
C GLY A 76 7.40 -7.02 -6.22
N LEU A 77 7.65 -7.90 -5.28
CA LEU A 77 7.75 -7.60 -3.85
C LEU A 77 9.09 -8.09 -3.29
N SER A 78 9.47 -7.62 -2.11
CA SER A 78 10.68 -8.11 -1.45
C SER A 78 10.57 -9.62 -1.15
N LYS A 79 11.69 -10.33 -1.15
CA LYS A 79 11.70 -11.75 -0.76
C LYS A 79 11.18 -11.99 0.67
N TRP A 80 11.24 -10.98 1.52
CA TRP A 80 10.89 -11.09 2.93
C TRP A 80 9.38 -11.22 3.17
N VAL A 81 8.54 -10.71 2.24
CA VAL A 81 7.08 -10.82 2.36
C VAL A 81 6.59 -12.27 2.19
N HIS A 82 7.36 -13.11 1.51
CA HIS A 82 7.03 -14.53 1.30
C HIS A 82 7.39 -15.43 2.51
N ASP A 83 8.13 -14.90 3.49
CA ASP A 83 8.50 -15.67 4.67
C ASP A 83 7.37 -15.61 5.73
N PRO A 84 6.70 -16.75 6.06
CA PRO A 84 5.62 -16.76 7.05
C PRO A 84 6.07 -16.41 8.47
N GLY A 85 7.38 -16.42 8.74
CA GLY A 85 7.94 -15.97 10.02
C GLY A 85 8.15 -14.47 10.10
N LEU A 86 8.06 -13.75 8.97
CA LEU A 86 8.35 -12.32 8.88
C LEU A 86 7.15 -11.49 8.42
N SER A 87 6.24 -12.08 7.65
CA SER A 87 5.11 -11.34 7.09
C SER A 87 3.79 -12.09 7.25
N MET A 88 2.77 -11.34 7.66
CA MET A 88 1.39 -11.82 7.67
C MET A 88 0.78 -11.85 6.27
N GLY A 89 1.35 -11.10 5.34
CA GLY A 89 0.95 -11.03 3.93
C GLY A 89 1.49 -12.17 3.04
N HIS A 90 2.24 -13.14 3.59
CA HIS A 90 2.95 -14.16 2.81
C HIS A 90 2.04 -14.94 1.84
N LYS A 91 0.80 -15.26 2.25
CA LYS A 91 -0.16 -15.96 1.39
C LYS A 91 -0.68 -15.08 0.24
N GLN A 92 -0.93 -13.80 0.51
CA GLN A 92 -1.36 -12.85 -0.52
C GLN A 92 -0.22 -12.57 -1.51
N ALA A 93 1.03 -12.62 -1.05
CA ALA A 93 2.20 -12.44 -1.88
C ALA A 93 2.43 -13.59 -2.88
N GLU A 94 1.84 -14.78 -2.67
CA GLU A 94 1.93 -15.92 -3.61
C GLU A 94 1.36 -15.58 -4.99
N ASP A 95 0.43 -14.63 -5.07
CA ASP A 95 -0.17 -14.16 -6.32
C ASP A 95 0.74 -13.19 -7.10
N VAL A 96 1.83 -12.70 -6.49
CA VAL A 96 2.74 -11.74 -7.11
C VAL A 96 3.93 -12.47 -7.74
N PRO A 97 4.13 -12.37 -9.08
CA PRO A 97 5.08 -13.22 -9.79
C PRO A 97 6.55 -12.85 -9.57
N GLY A 98 6.84 -11.61 -9.20
CA GLY A 98 8.21 -11.10 -9.15
C GLY A 98 8.77 -10.94 -7.75
N ILE A 99 10.05 -11.26 -7.61
CA ILE A 99 10.82 -11.01 -6.38
C ILE A 99 11.82 -9.89 -6.66
N VAL A 100 11.78 -8.86 -5.82
CA VAL A 100 12.76 -7.78 -5.82
C VAL A 100 13.96 -8.22 -4.97
N GLU A 101 15.09 -8.38 -5.63
CA GLU A 101 16.37 -8.56 -4.98
C GLU A 101 17.04 -7.20 -4.78
N ASN A 102 18.05 -7.13 -3.89
CA ASN A 102 18.75 -5.88 -3.57
C ASN A 102 19.81 -5.54 -4.66
N ASN A 103 19.41 -5.60 -5.93
CA ASN A 103 20.24 -5.21 -7.07
C ASN A 103 19.39 -4.47 -8.12
N LEU A 104 20.07 -3.62 -8.87
CA LEU A 104 19.44 -2.75 -9.87
C LEU A 104 18.81 -3.55 -11.02
N GLU A 105 19.47 -4.61 -11.45
CA GLU A 105 19.06 -5.43 -12.59
C GLU A 105 17.72 -6.13 -12.35
N SER A 106 17.50 -6.65 -11.12
CA SER A 106 16.25 -7.30 -10.76
C SER A 106 15.07 -6.34 -10.83
N VAL A 107 15.24 -5.10 -10.40
CA VAL A 107 14.19 -4.07 -10.45
C VAL A 107 13.92 -3.64 -11.90
N ILE A 108 14.97 -3.39 -12.69
CA ILE A 108 14.83 -3.00 -14.11
C ILE A 108 14.13 -4.11 -14.90
N ALA A 109 14.45 -5.37 -14.64
CA ALA A 109 13.83 -6.50 -15.33
C ALA A 109 12.30 -6.58 -15.11
N LEU A 110 11.82 -6.16 -13.94
CA LEU A 110 10.38 -6.09 -13.62
C LEU A 110 9.68 -4.93 -14.34
N LYS A 111 10.41 -3.93 -14.84
CA LYS A 111 9.88 -2.75 -15.54
C LYS A 111 8.75 -2.06 -14.76
N PRO A 112 8.94 -1.71 -13.48
CA PRO A 112 7.92 -1.01 -12.72
C PRO A 112 7.76 0.42 -13.23
N ASP A 113 6.54 0.93 -13.18
CA ASP A 113 6.26 2.37 -13.38
C ASP A 113 6.27 3.15 -12.06
N LEU A 114 6.21 2.44 -10.93
CA LEU A 114 6.41 2.97 -9.58
C LEU A 114 7.15 1.95 -8.70
N PHE A 115 8.20 2.40 -8.04
CA PHE A 115 9.01 1.59 -7.12
C PHE A 115 9.08 2.22 -5.74
N PHE A 116 8.76 1.43 -4.71
CA PHE A 116 8.83 1.86 -3.32
C PHE A 116 10.11 1.38 -2.65
N ILE A 117 10.82 2.29 -1.97
CA ILE A 117 12.06 2.01 -1.28
C ILE A 117 12.18 2.86 -0.01
N ALA A 118 12.80 2.31 1.04
CA ALA A 118 13.04 3.05 2.28
C ALA A 118 14.21 4.05 2.15
N ASP A 119 14.19 5.11 2.95
CA ASP A 119 15.23 6.14 3.02
C ASP A 119 16.58 5.64 3.56
N THR A 120 16.63 4.41 4.04
CA THR A 120 17.87 3.71 4.42
C THR A 120 18.66 3.19 3.22
N ALA A 121 18.09 3.23 2.02
CA ALA A 121 18.79 2.85 0.79
C ALA A 121 19.88 3.88 0.43
N LYS A 122 20.92 3.41 -0.22
CA LYS A 122 21.99 4.29 -0.69
C LYS A 122 21.48 5.23 -1.77
N LYS A 123 21.87 6.50 -1.68
CA LYS A 123 21.46 7.53 -2.66
C LYS A 123 21.81 7.13 -4.09
N GLU A 124 23.00 6.58 -4.32
CA GLU A 124 23.49 6.17 -5.64
C GLU A 124 22.60 5.07 -6.25
N TYR A 125 22.05 4.19 -5.43
CA TYR A 125 21.12 3.16 -5.89
C TYR A 125 19.77 3.76 -6.31
N ILE A 126 19.26 4.70 -5.52
CA ILE A 126 18.03 5.43 -5.85
C ILE A 126 18.22 6.23 -7.15
N ASP A 127 19.33 6.96 -7.28
CA ASP A 127 19.65 7.74 -8.48
C ASP A 127 19.72 6.83 -9.72
N SER A 128 20.35 5.66 -9.61
CA SER A 128 20.45 4.68 -10.71
C SER A 128 19.08 4.14 -11.17
N LEU A 129 18.14 3.93 -10.25
CA LEU A 129 16.77 3.53 -10.57
C LEU A 129 16.04 4.66 -11.32
N GLU A 130 16.21 5.90 -10.87
CA GLU A 130 15.60 7.08 -11.48
C GLU A 130 16.19 7.36 -12.89
N ASP A 131 17.50 7.19 -13.05
CA ASP A 131 18.20 7.30 -14.35
C ASP A 131 17.74 6.22 -15.35
N ALA A 132 17.33 5.05 -14.83
CA ALA A 132 16.67 4.01 -15.64
C ALA A 132 15.21 4.33 -16.01
N GLY A 133 14.69 5.51 -15.62
CA GLY A 133 13.35 5.98 -15.96
C GLY A 133 12.25 5.47 -15.03
N ILE A 134 12.60 4.84 -13.91
CA ILE A 134 11.64 4.34 -12.91
C ILE A 134 11.25 5.48 -11.99
N LYS A 135 9.94 5.66 -11.73
CA LYS A 135 9.49 6.56 -10.67
C LYS A 135 9.75 5.91 -9.32
N VAL A 136 10.61 6.53 -8.51
CA VAL A 136 10.97 6.03 -7.19
C VAL A 136 10.29 6.86 -6.12
N TYR A 137 9.48 6.21 -5.28
CA TYR A 137 8.91 6.80 -4.07
C TYR A 137 9.71 6.35 -2.86
N VAL A 138 10.45 7.28 -2.27
CA VAL A 138 11.24 7.01 -1.06
C VAL A 138 10.39 7.31 0.16
N PHE A 139 10.20 6.32 1.02
CA PHE A 139 9.46 6.46 2.27
C PHE A 139 10.41 6.39 3.48
N LYS A 140 9.94 6.96 4.60
CA LYS A 140 10.67 6.90 5.86
C LYS A 140 10.71 5.47 6.41
N TYR A 141 11.88 5.00 6.81
CA TYR A 141 12.01 3.78 7.60
C TYR A 141 11.28 3.94 8.93
N ILE A 142 10.38 3.02 9.23
CA ILE A 142 9.52 3.08 10.41
C ILE A 142 10.28 2.60 11.64
N SER A 143 10.38 3.47 12.64
CA SER A 143 10.96 3.19 13.95
C SER A 143 9.95 3.24 15.08
N ARG A 144 8.72 3.75 14.82
CA ARG A 144 7.66 3.96 15.81
C ARG A 144 6.29 3.59 15.23
N LEU A 145 5.38 3.14 16.10
CA LEU A 145 4.01 2.79 15.71
C LEU A 145 3.20 4.00 15.20
N ASP A 146 3.45 5.19 15.73
CA ASP A 146 2.75 6.41 15.34
C ASP A 146 3.18 6.95 13.95
N GLU A 147 4.23 6.40 13.34
CA GLU A 147 4.68 6.72 11.98
C GLU A 147 3.98 5.90 10.90
N ILE A 148 3.37 4.77 11.28
CA ILE A 148 2.71 3.86 10.31
C ILE A 148 1.56 4.53 9.55
N PRO A 149 0.68 5.34 10.18
CA PRO A 149 -0.38 6.04 9.45
C PRO A 149 0.12 6.91 8.31
N ASP A 150 1.23 7.62 8.50
CA ASP A 150 1.82 8.48 7.47
C ASP A 150 2.40 7.66 6.31
N LEU A 151 3.01 6.52 6.61
CA LEU A 151 3.48 5.58 5.58
C LEU A 151 2.31 5.04 4.74
N VAL A 152 1.26 4.54 5.38
CA VAL A 152 0.06 4.02 4.70
C VAL A 152 -0.59 5.09 3.84
N LYS A 153 -0.70 6.32 4.37
CA LYS A 153 -1.25 7.46 3.64
C LYS A 153 -0.40 7.79 2.40
N GLY A 154 0.91 7.92 2.57
CA GLY A 154 1.83 8.25 1.46
C GLY A 154 1.83 7.20 0.35
N ILE A 155 1.84 5.91 0.70
CA ILE A 155 1.72 4.81 -0.28
C ILE A 155 0.35 4.88 -0.97
N GLY A 156 -0.74 5.04 -0.22
CA GLY A 156 -2.09 5.14 -0.76
C GLY A 156 -2.26 6.31 -1.74
N GLU A 157 -1.69 7.47 -1.43
CA GLU A 157 -1.66 8.62 -2.33
C GLU A 157 -0.85 8.33 -3.59
N ALA A 158 0.32 7.68 -3.47
CA ALA A 158 1.20 7.37 -4.59
C ALA A 158 0.57 6.35 -5.57
N VAL A 159 -0.18 5.37 -5.07
CA VAL A 159 -0.89 4.39 -5.91
C VAL A 159 -2.30 4.84 -6.32
N GLY A 160 -2.75 6.02 -5.85
CA GLY A 160 -4.08 6.55 -6.16
C GLY A 160 -5.23 5.84 -5.43
N GLU A 161 -4.96 5.23 -4.27
CA GLU A 161 -5.93 4.50 -3.44
C GLU A 161 -6.11 5.17 -2.06
N LYS A 162 -6.25 6.51 -2.06
CA LYS A 162 -6.33 7.32 -0.85
C LYS A 162 -7.44 6.88 0.10
N GLU A 163 -8.64 6.61 -0.41
CA GLU A 163 -9.79 6.22 0.42
C GLU A 163 -9.59 4.85 1.09
N LYS A 164 -8.97 3.90 0.39
CA LYS A 164 -8.61 2.60 0.97
C LYS A 164 -7.54 2.78 2.07
N ALA A 165 -6.54 3.62 1.84
CA ALA A 165 -5.52 3.93 2.84
C ALA A 165 -6.13 4.56 4.11
N GLU A 166 -7.05 5.52 3.97
CA GLU A 166 -7.76 6.12 5.10
C GLU A 166 -8.57 5.07 5.88
N THR A 167 -9.22 4.14 5.18
CA THR A 167 -9.98 3.04 5.80
C THR A 167 -9.05 2.08 6.55
N LEU A 168 -7.90 1.73 5.96
CA LEU A 168 -6.89 0.88 6.60
C LEU A 168 -6.35 1.54 7.87
N ILE A 169 -5.98 2.82 7.82
CA ILE A 169 -5.52 3.61 8.98
C ILE A 169 -6.57 3.62 10.07
N LYS A 170 -7.84 3.89 9.73
CA LYS A 170 -8.94 3.89 10.70
C LYS A 170 -9.09 2.54 11.39
N THR A 171 -9.06 1.45 10.62
CA THR A 171 -9.18 0.08 11.13
C THR A 171 -8.02 -0.27 12.07
N MET A 172 -6.79 0.08 11.69
CA MET A 172 -5.60 -0.10 12.51
C MET A 172 -5.72 0.66 13.82
N ASN A 173 -6.09 1.94 13.78
CA ASN A 173 -6.22 2.77 14.97
C ASN A 173 -7.30 2.27 15.94
N ILE A 174 -8.42 1.75 15.43
CA ILE A 174 -9.45 1.11 16.27
C ILE A 174 -8.86 -0.07 17.03
N LYS A 175 -8.11 -0.96 16.35
CA LYS A 175 -7.47 -2.13 16.99
C LYS A 175 -6.43 -1.72 18.03
N ILE A 176 -5.55 -0.77 17.70
CA ILE A 176 -4.51 -0.27 18.62
C ILE A 176 -5.16 0.38 19.86
N ASN A 177 -6.20 1.20 19.69
CA ASN A 177 -6.87 1.86 20.79
C ASN A 177 -7.63 0.86 21.69
N ALA A 178 -8.21 -0.18 21.12
CA ALA A 178 -8.83 -1.26 21.89
C ALA A 178 -7.80 -1.98 22.78
N VAL A 179 -6.59 -2.22 22.30
CA VAL A 179 -5.50 -2.79 23.08
C VAL A 179 -5.06 -1.80 24.18
N LYS A 180 -4.80 -0.53 23.82
CA LYS A 180 -4.41 0.51 24.80
C LYS A 180 -5.43 0.65 25.93
N THR A 181 -6.72 0.60 25.62
CA THR A 181 -7.79 0.67 26.64
C THR A 181 -7.72 -0.51 27.61
N LYS A 182 -7.53 -1.74 27.11
CA LYS A 182 -7.35 -2.92 27.96
C LYS A 182 -6.10 -2.83 28.82
N VAL A 183 -5.00 -2.38 28.26
CA VAL A 183 -3.72 -2.23 28.97
C VAL A 183 -3.78 -1.15 30.05
N ALA A 184 -4.52 -0.06 29.81
CA ALA A 184 -4.70 1.01 30.79
C ALA A 184 -5.37 0.53 32.09
N ALA A 185 -6.18 -0.53 32.02
CA ALA A 185 -6.82 -1.16 33.19
C ALA A 185 -5.85 -2.05 34.00
N ILE A 186 -4.66 -2.35 33.49
CA ILE A 186 -3.65 -3.20 34.17
C ILE A 186 -2.73 -2.30 35.00
N PRO A 187 -2.72 -2.44 36.35
CA PRO A 187 -1.79 -1.71 37.19
C PRO A 187 -0.33 -1.96 36.77
N GLN A 188 0.50 -0.92 36.78
CA GLN A 188 1.89 -1.02 36.33
C GLN A 188 2.68 -2.15 37.02
N LYS A 189 2.46 -2.34 38.32
CA LYS A 189 3.09 -3.42 39.10
C LYS A 189 2.71 -4.84 38.65
N GLN A 190 1.66 -4.98 37.86
CA GLN A 190 1.17 -6.27 37.31
C GLN A 190 1.60 -6.47 35.85
N ARG A 191 2.20 -5.46 35.24
CA ARG A 191 2.70 -5.57 33.87
C ARG A 191 3.91 -6.51 33.83
N LYS A 192 3.98 -7.29 32.76
CA LYS A 192 5.11 -8.19 32.52
C LYS A 192 6.26 -7.42 31.92
N THR A 193 7.48 -7.90 32.20
CA THR A 193 8.68 -7.48 31.48
C THR A 193 8.94 -8.42 30.32
N GLY A 194 9.49 -7.92 29.24
CA GLY A 194 9.81 -8.71 28.07
C GLY A 194 10.93 -8.09 27.25
N MET A 195 11.51 -8.88 26.39
CA MET A 195 12.56 -8.45 25.48
C MET A 195 12.43 -9.24 24.17
N LEU A 196 12.61 -8.58 23.03
CA LEU A 196 12.73 -9.27 21.76
C LEU A 196 14.16 -9.82 21.64
N PHE A 197 14.26 -11.12 21.41
CA PHE A 197 15.52 -11.78 21.18
C PHE A 197 15.53 -12.46 19.80
N LEU A 198 16.43 -12.03 18.94
CA LEU A 198 16.62 -12.61 17.60
C LEU A 198 17.94 -13.38 17.58
N ARG A 199 18.16 -14.16 16.51
CA ARG A 199 19.38 -14.98 16.36
C ARG A 199 20.71 -14.21 16.46
N PHE A 200 20.67 -12.90 16.25
CA PHE A 200 21.83 -12.00 16.35
C PHE A 200 21.85 -11.14 17.61
N GLY A 201 20.99 -11.44 18.61
CA GLY A 201 20.95 -10.80 19.91
C GLY A 201 19.63 -10.16 20.26
N ALA A 202 19.63 -9.46 21.38
CA ALA A 202 18.48 -8.71 21.88
C ALA A 202 18.30 -7.41 21.09
N ILE A 203 17.03 -7.07 20.82
CA ILE A 203 16.62 -5.82 20.19
C ILE A 203 15.57 -5.16 21.06
N GLY A 204 15.65 -3.85 21.20
CA GLY A 204 14.71 -3.04 21.98
C GLY A 204 15.27 -1.67 22.32
N GLY A 205 14.65 -1.03 23.29
CA GLY A 205 15.02 0.29 23.79
C GLY A 205 14.30 1.44 23.12
N ALA A 206 14.50 2.65 23.63
CA ALA A 206 13.84 3.85 23.15
C ALA A 206 14.16 4.12 21.67
N GLY A 207 13.14 4.50 20.90
CA GLY A 207 13.27 4.76 19.45
C GLY A 207 13.28 3.51 18.58
N CYS A 208 12.99 2.34 19.15
CA CYS A 208 12.80 1.10 18.41
C CYS A 208 11.31 0.73 18.34
N ILE A 209 10.82 0.34 17.19
CA ILE A 209 9.41 -0.04 17.00
C ILE A 209 8.98 -1.18 17.93
N TYR A 210 9.89 -2.09 18.27
CA TYR A 210 9.60 -3.19 19.20
C TYR A 210 9.30 -2.70 20.60
N ASN A 211 9.99 -1.63 21.08
CA ASN A 211 9.64 -1.01 22.35
C ASN A 211 8.24 -0.41 22.34
N ASP A 212 7.82 0.24 21.22
CA ASP A 212 6.47 0.77 21.07
C ASP A 212 5.42 -0.34 21.04
N ILE A 213 5.72 -1.47 20.39
CA ILE A 213 4.85 -2.65 20.35
C ILE A 213 4.70 -3.24 21.75
N LEU A 214 5.81 -3.50 22.45
CA LEU A 214 5.80 -4.06 23.80
C LEU A 214 5.01 -3.15 24.76
N SER A 215 5.33 -1.85 24.78
CA SER A 215 4.67 -0.88 25.66
C SER A 215 3.18 -0.74 25.36
N THR A 216 2.78 -0.75 24.10
CA THR A 216 1.39 -0.75 23.67
C THR A 216 0.65 -2.00 24.12
N ALA A 217 1.33 -3.15 24.14
CA ALA A 217 0.81 -4.43 24.66
C ALA A 217 0.85 -4.53 26.20
N GLY A 218 1.32 -3.50 26.91
CA GLY A 218 1.42 -3.48 28.37
C GLY A 218 2.60 -4.27 28.93
N ILE A 219 3.63 -4.50 28.11
CA ILE A 219 4.86 -5.17 28.47
C ILE A 219 5.96 -4.11 28.63
N GLU A 220 6.72 -4.15 29.73
CA GLU A 220 7.86 -3.29 29.94
C GLU A 220 9.08 -3.88 29.22
N ASP A 221 9.68 -3.09 28.32
CA ASP A 221 10.90 -3.50 27.61
C ASP A 221 12.08 -3.48 28.56
N CYS A 222 12.64 -4.64 28.88
CA CYS A 222 13.80 -4.77 29.75
C CYS A 222 15.16 -4.73 29.00
N TYR A 223 15.15 -4.39 27.70
CA TYR A 223 16.38 -4.32 26.90
C TYR A 223 17.43 -3.38 27.49
N GLN A 224 17.02 -2.21 27.98
CA GLN A 224 17.95 -1.25 28.60
C GLN A 224 18.49 -1.73 29.95
N GLN A 225 17.73 -2.57 30.68
CA GLN A 225 18.19 -3.17 31.93
C GLN A 225 19.18 -4.30 31.68
N ALA A 226 19.14 -4.93 30.54
CA ALA A 226 20.04 -6.01 30.12
C ALA A 226 21.36 -5.50 29.51
N ARG A 227 21.45 -4.22 29.16
CA ARG A 227 22.68 -3.58 28.69
C ARG A 227 23.30 -2.78 29.86
N PRO A 228 24.41 -3.24 30.45
CA PRO A 228 25.18 -2.36 31.32
C PRO A 228 25.67 -1.16 30.52
N ALA A 229 25.65 0.01 31.14
CA ALA A 229 26.12 1.28 30.60
C ALA A 229 27.58 1.21 30.13
#